data_aab96c5ef078cf7dd4363893f3743dad
#
_entry.id   aab96c5ef078cf7dd4363893f3743dad
#
_cell.length_a   1.000
_cell.length_b   1.000
_cell.length_c   1.000
_cell.angle_alpha   90.00
_cell.angle_beta   90.00
_cell.angle_gamma   90.00
#
_symmetry.space_group_name_H-M   'P 1'
#
loop_
_entity.id
_entity.type
_entity.pdbx_description
1 polymer ?
#
loop_
_entity_poly.entity_id
_entity_poly.type
_entity_poly.pdbx_seq_one_letter_code
_entity_poly.pdbx_strand_id
1 'polypeptide(L)'
;MIRGTVAIVGRPNVGKSTIFNRLIGQRKSIVDDTPGVTRDRIYGEVEWLTQTFLLIDTCGIQIEEQAFAQEINMQVDIAIEEADVIIFLTSAKEGVMTDDTVIARKLQKCKKPVILACNKVDNPEMQMNVYEFYALGLGDPVVLSGAHGIGLGDLLDIVMEKLPEKNLSPYEGITSFCVIGRPNVGKSSLVNSILKEDRVIVSNVEGTTRDAIDTPFHVDDKEYMIIDTAGIRKKGKIYENIEKYSILRALSAIDRSNVVLFLIDGEKGIRDQDKHVAGLAHDAGKGVIIVYNKWDTVEKDEKTMAKIEKEIRAQFLYLNYAPIAFTSALTGSKVNQLIPLIDQVHDACTLRIPTNILNDVILDAQMMNPAKPHLGKQLKIYYASQVAVEPPTIVLFVNDPELLHFSYARYIENKLREAFGFTGTPIKILARKRS
;
A
#
# COMPACT_ATOMS: atom_id res chain seq x y z
N MET A 1 8.90 -3.62 5.34
CA MET A 1 9.08 -2.55 4.34
C MET A 1 9.23 -3.22 2.98
N ILE A 2 8.41 -2.83 2.02
CA ILE A 2 8.34 -3.45 0.68
C ILE A 2 9.54 -2.99 -0.13
N ARG A 3 10.26 -3.92 -0.77
CA ARG A 3 11.47 -3.65 -1.57
C ARG A 3 11.14 -3.18 -2.98
N GLY A 4 9.99 -3.58 -3.50
CA GLY A 4 9.51 -3.22 -4.83
C GLY A 4 8.28 -4.03 -5.23
N THR A 5 7.85 -3.85 -6.46
CA THR A 5 6.65 -4.47 -7.02
C THR A 5 7.02 -5.44 -8.14
N VAL A 6 6.46 -6.64 -8.12
CA VAL A 6 6.66 -7.69 -9.12
C VAL A 6 5.33 -8.05 -9.77
N ALA A 7 5.24 -8.05 -11.09
CA ALA A 7 4.01 -8.46 -11.79
C ALA A 7 4.21 -9.79 -12.51
N ILE A 8 3.19 -10.65 -12.48
CA ILE A 8 3.13 -11.88 -13.27
C ILE A 8 2.28 -11.60 -14.51
N VAL A 9 2.89 -11.77 -15.71
CA VAL A 9 2.21 -11.66 -17.00
C VAL A 9 2.34 -12.96 -17.77
N GLY A 10 1.47 -13.19 -18.73
CA GLY A 10 1.45 -14.36 -19.60
C GLY A 10 0.05 -14.64 -20.10
N ARG A 11 -0.07 -15.49 -21.12
CA ARG A 11 -1.38 -15.89 -21.65
C ARG A 11 -2.23 -16.64 -20.60
N PRO A 12 -3.53 -16.78 -20.78
CA PRO A 12 -4.37 -17.57 -19.89
C PRO A 12 -3.92 -19.03 -19.79
N ASN A 13 -4.25 -19.66 -18.68
CA ASN A 13 -4.00 -21.07 -18.38
C ASN A 13 -2.52 -21.50 -18.28
N VAL A 14 -1.54 -20.58 -18.32
CA VAL A 14 -0.13 -20.91 -18.04
C VAL A 14 0.15 -21.17 -16.56
N GLY A 15 -0.81 -20.86 -15.68
CA GLY A 15 -0.74 -21.11 -14.24
C GLY A 15 -0.34 -19.89 -13.41
N LYS A 16 -0.62 -18.65 -13.89
CA LYS A 16 -0.33 -17.40 -13.16
C LYS A 16 -0.89 -17.39 -11.74
N SER A 17 -2.19 -17.63 -11.60
CA SER A 17 -2.85 -17.63 -10.29
C SER A 17 -2.39 -18.77 -9.38
N THR A 18 -1.94 -19.90 -9.96
CA THR A 18 -1.34 -21.01 -9.18
C THR A 18 0.00 -20.58 -8.57
N ILE A 19 0.87 -19.94 -9.36
CA ILE A 19 2.15 -19.42 -8.89
C ILE A 19 1.91 -18.30 -7.88
N PHE A 20 1.02 -17.35 -8.18
CA PHE A 20 0.65 -16.26 -7.31
C PHE A 20 0.19 -16.75 -5.92
N ASN A 21 -0.82 -17.63 -5.88
CA ASN A 21 -1.35 -18.17 -4.63
C ASN A 21 -0.29 -18.95 -3.84
N ARG A 22 0.61 -19.65 -4.53
CA ARG A 22 1.65 -20.43 -3.88
C ARG A 22 2.74 -19.54 -3.28
N LEU A 23 3.14 -18.46 -3.96
CA LEU A 23 4.11 -17.50 -3.46
C LEU A 23 3.58 -16.73 -2.25
N ILE A 24 2.32 -16.33 -2.25
CA ILE A 24 1.67 -15.68 -1.11
C ILE A 24 1.39 -16.68 0.02
N GLY A 25 1.00 -17.92 -0.30
CA GLY A 25 0.66 -18.96 0.68
C GLY A 25 1.84 -19.53 1.48
N GLN A 26 3.08 -19.17 1.15
CA GLN A 26 4.27 -19.52 1.95
C GLN A 26 4.31 -18.72 3.27
N ARG A 27 3.52 -17.67 3.41
CA ARG A 27 3.32 -16.97 4.67
C ARG A 27 2.26 -17.71 5.50
N LYS A 28 2.64 -18.34 6.62
CA LYS A 28 1.72 -18.58 7.74
C LYS A 28 1.39 -17.23 8.36
N SER A 29 0.52 -16.47 7.74
CA SER A 29 0.02 -15.23 8.33
C SER A 29 -1.13 -15.56 9.24
N ILE A 30 -1.05 -15.04 10.44
CA ILE A 30 -2.21 -14.74 11.28
C ILE A 30 -3.06 -13.76 10.46
N VAL A 31 -4.03 -14.28 9.74
CA VAL A 31 -5.05 -13.48 9.05
C VAL A 31 -6.14 -13.23 10.07
N ASP A 32 -6.22 -12.02 10.59
CA ASP A 32 -7.44 -11.53 11.21
C ASP A 32 -8.55 -11.56 10.16
N ASP A 33 -9.58 -12.38 10.41
CA ASP A 33 -10.84 -12.39 9.65
C ASP A 33 -11.60 -11.10 9.97
N THR A 34 -11.25 -10.00 9.32
CA THR A 34 -12.08 -8.81 9.31
C THR A 34 -13.19 -8.99 8.27
N PRO A 35 -14.48 -8.99 8.66
CA PRO A 35 -15.59 -9.09 7.72
C PRO A 35 -15.63 -7.85 6.82
N GLY A 36 -15.51 -8.04 5.51
CA GLY A 36 -15.73 -6.97 4.52
C GLY A 36 -14.72 -6.91 3.37
N VAL A 37 -13.66 -7.73 3.37
CA VAL A 37 -12.70 -7.77 2.25
C VAL A 37 -13.04 -8.96 1.35
N THR A 38 -13.60 -8.67 0.18
CA THR A 38 -13.94 -9.66 -0.84
C THR A 38 -12.69 -10.35 -1.40
N ARG A 39 -12.81 -11.66 -1.64
CA ARG A 39 -11.77 -12.65 -1.96
C ARG A 39 -11.04 -12.50 -3.32
N ASP A 40 -11.15 -11.40 -4.03
CA ASP A 40 -10.43 -11.19 -5.29
C ASP A 40 -9.06 -10.53 -5.02
N ARG A 41 -8.10 -11.34 -4.55
CA ARG A 41 -6.72 -10.86 -4.33
C ARG A 41 -6.01 -10.69 -5.66
N ILE A 42 -5.85 -9.45 -6.11
CA ILE A 42 -5.05 -9.09 -7.28
C ILE A 42 -3.58 -8.88 -6.88
N TYR A 43 -3.30 -8.66 -5.60
CA TYR A 43 -1.97 -8.42 -5.06
C TYR A 43 -1.78 -9.17 -3.74
N GLY A 44 -0.52 -9.42 -3.42
CA GLY A 44 -0.15 -10.01 -2.14
C GLY A 44 1.30 -9.71 -1.80
N GLU A 45 1.60 -9.69 -0.52
CA GLU A 45 2.97 -9.57 -0.04
C GLU A 45 3.65 -10.93 -0.07
N VAL A 46 4.86 -10.98 -0.62
CA VAL A 46 5.74 -12.14 -0.60
C VAL A 46 6.98 -11.80 0.21
N GLU A 47 7.29 -12.64 1.20
CA GLU A 47 8.50 -12.53 2.01
C GLU A 47 9.50 -13.59 1.57
N TRP A 48 10.72 -13.19 1.24
CA TRP A 48 11.83 -14.06 0.90
C TRP A 48 13.12 -13.54 1.51
N LEU A 49 13.87 -14.40 2.21
CA LEU A 49 15.15 -14.08 2.85
C LEU A 49 15.09 -12.76 3.69
N THR A 50 14.05 -12.61 4.53
CA THR A 50 13.81 -11.43 5.39
C THR A 50 13.41 -10.13 4.66
N GLN A 51 13.24 -10.18 3.35
CA GLN A 51 12.81 -9.05 2.55
C GLN A 51 11.40 -9.29 2.00
N THR A 52 10.63 -8.21 1.85
CA THR A 52 9.24 -8.27 1.39
C THR A 52 9.10 -7.51 0.09
N PHE A 53 8.34 -8.04 -0.86
CA PHE A 53 7.94 -7.34 -2.08
C PHE A 53 6.44 -7.55 -2.36
N LEU A 54 5.86 -6.65 -3.14
CA LEU A 54 4.46 -6.76 -3.57
C LEU A 54 4.38 -7.57 -4.87
N LEU A 55 3.56 -8.61 -4.89
CA LEU A 55 3.30 -9.42 -6.08
C LEU A 55 1.92 -9.09 -6.65
N ILE A 56 1.84 -8.84 -7.95
CA ILE A 56 0.61 -8.52 -8.69
C ILE A 56 0.23 -9.70 -9.60
N ASP A 57 -1.01 -10.22 -9.46
CA ASP A 57 -1.61 -11.12 -10.47
C ASP A 57 -2.42 -10.31 -11.49
N THR A 58 -1.89 -10.19 -12.70
CA THR A 58 -2.60 -9.46 -13.77
C THR A 58 -3.84 -10.18 -14.29
N CYS A 59 -4.04 -11.49 -13.99
CA CYS A 59 -5.24 -12.25 -14.36
C CYS A 59 -6.50 -11.85 -13.59
N GLY A 60 -6.36 -11.35 -12.36
CA GLY A 60 -7.50 -10.85 -11.58
C GLY A 60 -8.15 -9.60 -12.16
N ILE A 61 -7.57 -9.01 -13.21
CA ILE A 61 -8.07 -7.83 -13.90
C ILE A 61 -8.99 -8.28 -15.04
N GLN A 62 -10.22 -8.64 -14.70
CA GLN A 62 -11.25 -8.91 -15.72
C GLN A 62 -11.82 -7.59 -16.25
N ILE A 63 -11.88 -7.47 -17.57
CA ILE A 63 -12.48 -6.33 -18.27
C ILE A 63 -13.71 -6.87 -18.98
N GLU A 64 -14.87 -6.41 -18.56
CA GLU A 64 -16.12 -6.74 -19.24
C GLU A 64 -16.10 -6.20 -20.68
N GLU A 65 -16.45 -7.07 -21.66
CA GLU A 65 -16.74 -6.74 -23.08
C GLU A 65 -15.55 -6.40 -24.00
N GLN A 66 -14.32 -6.85 -23.78
CA GLN A 66 -13.25 -6.65 -24.78
C GLN A 66 -12.77 -7.95 -25.43
N ALA A 67 -12.26 -7.84 -26.68
CA ALA A 67 -11.66 -8.99 -27.38
C ALA A 67 -10.42 -9.49 -26.64
N PHE A 68 -10.27 -10.81 -26.50
CA PHE A 68 -9.23 -11.51 -25.75
C PHE A 68 -7.80 -10.99 -25.94
N ALA A 69 -7.43 -10.61 -27.18
CA ALA A 69 -6.11 -10.03 -27.47
C ALA A 69 -5.90 -8.62 -26.86
N GLN A 70 -6.98 -7.85 -26.66
CA GLN A 70 -6.90 -6.53 -26.02
C GLN A 70 -6.70 -6.67 -24.51
N GLU A 71 -7.30 -7.67 -23.88
CA GLU A 71 -7.13 -7.97 -22.46
C GLU A 71 -5.68 -8.35 -22.13
N ILE A 72 -5.07 -9.26 -22.91
CA ILE A 72 -3.65 -9.65 -22.74
C ILE A 72 -2.73 -8.42 -22.89
N ASN A 73 -2.94 -7.63 -23.94
CA ASN A 73 -2.14 -6.44 -24.17
C ASN A 73 -2.22 -5.44 -23.03
N MET A 74 -3.38 -5.27 -22.44
CA MET A 74 -3.61 -4.37 -21.34
C MET A 74 -2.96 -4.88 -20.03
N GLN A 75 -3.04 -6.18 -19.75
CA GLN A 75 -2.34 -6.80 -18.63
C GLN A 75 -0.82 -6.58 -18.70
N VAL A 76 -0.25 -6.69 -19.89
CA VAL A 76 1.18 -6.43 -20.13
C VAL A 76 1.51 -4.94 -19.95
N ASP A 77 0.63 -4.01 -20.41
CA ASP A 77 0.85 -2.57 -20.23
C ASP A 77 0.84 -2.18 -18.76
N ILE A 78 -0.10 -2.71 -17.99
CA ILE A 78 -0.18 -2.51 -16.54
C ILE A 78 1.10 -3.00 -15.86
N ALA A 79 1.57 -4.20 -16.20
CA ALA A 79 2.78 -4.74 -15.64
C ALA A 79 4.02 -3.90 -15.98
N ILE A 80 4.10 -3.38 -17.22
CA ILE A 80 5.19 -2.50 -17.65
C ILE A 80 5.15 -1.17 -16.92
N GLU A 81 3.98 -0.63 -16.60
CA GLU A 81 3.87 0.63 -15.88
C GLU A 81 4.17 0.47 -14.38
N GLU A 82 3.62 -0.53 -13.72
CA GLU A 82 3.56 -0.60 -12.25
C GLU A 82 4.64 -1.47 -11.61
N ALA A 83 5.17 -2.48 -12.30
CA ALA A 83 6.15 -3.38 -11.70
C ALA A 83 7.59 -2.88 -11.86
N ASP A 84 8.42 -3.13 -10.85
CA ASP A 84 9.87 -2.97 -10.93
C ASP A 84 10.53 -4.15 -11.65
N VAL A 85 9.94 -5.35 -11.48
CA VAL A 85 10.36 -6.61 -12.15
C VAL A 85 9.13 -7.31 -12.72
N ILE A 86 9.25 -7.88 -13.91
CA ILE A 86 8.17 -8.59 -14.59
C ILE A 86 8.52 -10.07 -14.71
N ILE A 87 7.67 -10.94 -14.21
CA ILE A 87 7.75 -12.40 -14.46
C ILE A 87 6.86 -12.70 -15.66
N PHE A 88 7.47 -13.07 -16.78
CA PHE A 88 6.75 -13.57 -17.95
C PHE A 88 6.60 -15.09 -17.86
N LEU A 89 5.38 -15.53 -17.53
CA LEU A 89 5.06 -16.93 -17.32
C LEU A 89 4.55 -17.60 -18.61
N THR A 90 5.16 -18.69 -19.00
CA THR A 90 4.80 -19.54 -20.15
C THR A 90 4.52 -20.97 -19.70
N SER A 91 4.11 -21.86 -20.59
CA SER A 91 3.78 -23.25 -20.28
C SER A 91 4.60 -24.23 -21.15
N ALA A 92 5.52 -24.97 -20.53
CA ALA A 92 6.33 -25.99 -21.20
C ALA A 92 5.48 -27.13 -21.80
N LYS A 93 4.27 -27.36 -21.27
CA LYS A 93 3.35 -28.39 -21.78
C LYS A 93 2.77 -28.04 -23.15
N GLU A 94 2.61 -26.77 -23.45
CA GLU A 94 1.94 -26.30 -24.67
C GLU A 94 2.90 -25.73 -25.70
N GLY A 95 4.19 -25.55 -25.31
CA GLY A 95 5.21 -24.96 -26.18
C GLY A 95 5.01 -23.46 -26.40
N VAL A 96 5.83 -22.88 -27.29
CA VAL A 96 5.73 -21.45 -27.63
C VAL A 96 4.53 -21.22 -28.54
N MET A 97 3.63 -20.35 -28.08
CA MET A 97 2.41 -19.95 -28.80
C MET A 97 2.55 -18.54 -29.41
N THR A 98 1.71 -18.21 -30.39
CA THR A 98 1.70 -16.88 -31.03
C THR A 98 1.55 -15.75 -30.01
N ASP A 99 0.67 -15.93 -29.03
CA ASP A 99 0.44 -14.93 -27.97
C ASP A 99 1.70 -14.71 -27.12
N ASP A 100 2.46 -15.77 -26.81
CA ASP A 100 3.73 -15.66 -26.08
C ASP A 100 4.74 -14.80 -26.89
N THR A 101 4.77 -14.96 -28.20
CA THR A 101 5.64 -14.16 -29.08
C THR A 101 5.22 -12.68 -29.10
N VAL A 102 3.91 -12.38 -29.11
CA VAL A 102 3.39 -11.01 -29.06
C VAL A 102 3.75 -10.33 -27.75
N ILE A 103 3.55 -11.03 -26.62
CA ILE A 103 3.90 -10.54 -25.29
C ILE A 103 5.42 -10.32 -25.21
N ALA A 104 6.23 -11.28 -25.64
CA ALA A 104 7.69 -11.21 -25.60
C ALA A 104 8.22 -9.98 -26.36
N ARG A 105 7.73 -9.71 -27.57
CA ARG A 105 8.11 -8.53 -28.38
C ARG A 105 7.81 -7.22 -27.66
N LYS A 106 6.75 -7.17 -26.87
CA LYS A 106 6.37 -5.99 -26.10
C LYS A 106 7.29 -5.82 -24.88
N LEU A 107 7.57 -6.91 -24.19
CA LEU A 107 8.47 -6.94 -23.04
C LEU A 107 9.94 -6.66 -23.41
N GLN A 108 10.41 -7.08 -24.58
CA GLN A 108 11.74 -6.73 -25.09
C GLN A 108 11.95 -5.22 -25.30
N LYS A 109 10.87 -4.47 -25.54
CA LYS A 109 10.91 -3.01 -25.71
C LYS A 109 10.86 -2.25 -24.39
N CYS A 110 10.46 -2.89 -23.29
CA CYS A 110 10.43 -2.25 -21.99
C CYS A 110 11.85 -2.18 -21.40
N LYS A 111 12.07 -1.14 -20.56
CA LYS A 111 13.36 -0.93 -19.89
C LYS A 111 13.46 -1.67 -18.55
N LYS A 112 12.40 -2.36 -18.15
CA LYS A 112 12.34 -3.05 -16.85
C LYS A 112 12.91 -4.46 -16.96
N PRO A 113 13.48 -5.01 -15.89
CA PRO A 113 13.93 -6.40 -15.85
C PRO A 113 12.76 -7.36 -16.10
N VAL A 114 12.95 -8.29 -17.02
CA VAL A 114 12.00 -9.37 -17.30
C VAL A 114 12.64 -10.70 -16.94
N ILE A 115 11.91 -11.57 -16.27
CA ILE A 115 12.29 -12.95 -15.94
C ILE A 115 11.37 -13.86 -16.73
N LEU A 116 11.92 -14.59 -17.69
CA LEU A 116 11.19 -15.63 -18.42
C LEU A 116 11.07 -16.87 -17.53
N ALA A 117 9.86 -17.36 -17.29
CA ALA A 117 9.60 -18.51 -16.45
C ALA A 117 8.71 -19.52 -17.19
N CYS A 118 9.16 -20.77 -17.29
CA CYS A 118 8.46 -21.86 -17.93
C CYS A 118 7.81 -22.76 -16.89
N ASN A 119 6.50 -22.67 -16.76
CA ASN A 119 5.70 -23.45 -15.81
C ASN A 119 5.21 -24.77 -16.40
N LYS A 120 4.67 -25.64 -15.55
CA LYS A 120 4.15 -26.98 -15.87
C LYS A 120 5.24 -27.97 -16.32
N VAL A 121 6.47 -27.79 -15.82
CA VAL A 121 7.54 -28.80 -15.98
C VAL A 121 7.43 -29.77 -14.81
N ASP A 122 6.49 -30.71 -14.95
CA ASP A 122 6.11 -31.61 -13.84
C ASP A 122 6.96 -32.88 -13.81
N ASN A 123 7.74 -33.15 -14.87
CA ASN A 123 8.68 -34.28 -14.96
C ASN A 123 9.95 -33.90 -15.74
N PRO A 124 11.06 -34.66 -15.58
CA PRO A 124 12.35 -34.38 -16.24
C PRO A 124 12.29 -34.37 -17.79
N GLU A 125 11.40 -35.14 -18.39
CA GLU A 125 11.27 -35.18 -19.85
C GLU A 125 10.79 -33.86 -20.43
N MET A 126 9.97 -33.12 -19.69
CA MET A 126 9.46 -31.79 -20.09
C MET A 126 10.54 -30.70 -20.05
N GLN A 127 11.69 -30.93 -19.43
CA GLN A 127 12.80 -29.98 -19.45
C GLN A 127 13.30 -29.71 -20.88
N MET A 128 13.22 -30.68 -21.75
CA MET A 128 13.62 -30.50 -23.15
C MET A 128 12.76 -29.46 -23.87
N ASN A 129 11.48 -29.34 -23.51
CA ASN A 129 10.56 -28.35 -24.11
C ASN A 129 10.91 -26.90 -23.73
N VAL A 130 11.67 -26.70 -22.65
CA VAL A 130 12.06 -25.36 -22.20
C VAL A 130 13.01 -24.70 -23.20
N TYR A 131 13.78 -25.45 -23.96
CA TYR A 131 14.72 -24.91 -24.97
C TYR A 131 14.02 -24.10 -26.07
N GLU A 132 12.76 -24.39 -26.39
CA GLU A 132 12.00 -23.64 -27.39
C GLU A 132 11.80 -22.18 -26.98
N PHE A 133 11.76 -21.90 -25.69
CA PHE A 133 11.48 -20.56 -25.16
C PHE A 133 12.66 -19.59 -25.28
N TYR A 134 13.87 -20.07 -25.57
CA TYR A 134 14.98 -19.17 -25.91
C TYR A 134 14.69 -18.35 -27.17
N ALA A 135 13.83 -18.84 -28.07
CA ALA A 135 13.38 -18.10 -29.24
C ALA A 135 12.62 -16.79 -28.90
N LEU A 136 12.13 -16.64 -27.67
CA LEU A 136 11.48 -15.42 -27.19
C LEU A 136 12.49 -14.31 -26.90
N GLY A 137 13.80 -14.57 -26.84
CA GLY A 137 14.84 -13.54 -26.68
C GLY A 137 14.80 -12.75 -25.38
N LEU A 138 14.36 -13.37 -24.27
CA LEU A 138 14.24 -12.75 -22.96
C LEU A 138 15.23 -13.32 -21.91
N GLY A 139 16.28 -14.00 -22.37
CA GLY A 139 17.29 -14.65 -21.53
C GLY A 139 16.95 -16.08 -21.16
N ASP A 140 17.61 -16.60 -20.12
CA ASP A 140 17.49 -18.00 -19.70
C ASP A 140 16.13 -18.25 -19.01
N PRO A 141 15.36 -19.27 -19.50
CA PRO A 141 14.08 -19.59 -18.89
C PRO A 141 14.25 -20.26 -17.52
N VAL A 142 13.57 -19.74 -16.50
CA VAL A 142 13.48 -20.39 -15.18
C VAL A 142 12.47 -21.52 -15.24
N VAL A 143 12.90 -22.73 -14.88
CA VAL A 143 12.07 -23.94 -14.92
C VAL A 143 11.19 -24.02 -13.67
N LEU A 144 9.87 -24.12 -13.84
CA LEU A 144 8.92 -24.14 -12.73
C LEU A 144 7.92 -25.31 -12.84
N SER A 145 7.51 -25.82 -11.69
CA SER A 145 6.25 -26.56 -11.54
C SER A 145 5.41 -25.93 -10.44
N GLY A 146 4.46 -25.09 -10.81
CA GLY A 146 3.55 -24.45 -9.88
C GLY A 146 2.68 -25.44 -9.11
N ALA A 147 2.37 -26.60 -9.71
CA ALA A 147 1.62 -27.67 -9.04
C ALA A 147 2.44 -28.34 -7.92
N HIS A 148 3.73 -28.56 -8.15
CA HIS A 148 4.62 -29.27 -7.22
C HIS A 148 5.51 -28.34 -6.38
N GLY A 149 5.57 -27.04 -6.71
CA GLY A 149 6.41 -26.06 -5.99
C GLY A 149 7.88 -26.13 -6.35
N ILE A 150 8.23 -26.77 -7.47
CA ILE A 150 9.62 -26.92 -7.95
C ILE A 150 10.06 -25.61 -8.61
N GLY A 151 11.31 -25.17 -8.37
CA GLY A 151 11.94 -24.01 -9.00
C GLY A 151 11.47 -22.65 -8.47
N LEU A 152 10.55 -22.61 -7.48
CA LEU A 152 10.05 -21.34 -6.93
C LEU A 152 11.11 -20.58 -6.11
N GLY A 153 12.00 -21.31 -5.43
CA GLY A 153 13.13 -20.71 -4.71
C GLY A 153 14.07 -19.99 -5.67
N ASP A 154 14.47 -20.68 -6.76
CA ASP A 154 15.35 -20.11 -7.79
C ASP A 154 14.71 -18.88 -8.45
N LEU A 155 13.38 -18.93 -8.71
CA LEU A 155 12.64 -17.77 -9.21
C LEU A 155 12.71 -16.60 -8.24
N LEU A 156 12.49 -16.85 -6.94
CA LEU A 156 12.50 -15.82 -5.91
C LEU A 156 13.88 -15.20 -5.72
N ASP A 157 14.95 -16.02 -5.79
CA ASP A 157 16.33 -15.52 -5.71
C ASP A 157 16.64 -14.57 -6.89
N ILE A 158 16.23 -14.94 -8.12
CA ILE A 158 16.40 -14.08 -9.30
C ILE A 158 15.54 -12.80 -9.18
N VAL A 159 14.32 -12.90 -8.65
CA VAL A 159 13.47 -11.73 -8.38
C VAL A 159 14.19 -10.79 -7.43
N MET A 160 14.74 -11.31 -6.33
CA MET A 160 15.43 -10.50 -5.32
C MET A 160 16.71 -9.85 -5.88
N GLU A 161 17.42 -10.51 -6.78
CA GLU A 161 18.59 -9.95 -7.45
C GLU A 161 18.21 -8.77 -8.37
N LYS A 162 17.07 -8.92 -9.09
CA LYS A 162 16.62 -7.92 -10.07
C LYS A 162 15.79 -6.79 -9.48
N LEU A 163 15.23 -6.96 -8.28
CA LEU A 163 14.56 -5.89 -7.57
C LEU A 163 15.58 -4.79 -7.21
N PRO A 164 15.19 -3.51 -7.29
CA PRO A 164 16.09 -2.42 -6.93
C PRO A 164 16.64 -2.66 -5.52
N GLU A 165 17.93 -2.43 -5.36
CA GLU A 165 18.50 -2.36 -4.02
C GLU A 165 17.72 -1.32 -3.23
N LYS A 166 17.53 -1.58 -1.93
CA LYS A 166 16.90 -0.66 -1.01
C LYS A 166 17.76 0.61 -0.93
N ASN A 167 17.66 1.43 -1.94
CA ASN A 167 18.12 2.80 -1.80
C ASN A 167 17.21 3.39 -0.73
N LEU A 168 17.79 3.80 0.40
CA LEU A 168 17.21 4.80 1.28
C LEU A 168 16.46 5.76 0.36
N SER A 169 15.17 5.97 0.59
CA SER A 169 14.38 6.86 -0.25
C SER A 169 15.28 8.05 -0.61
N PRO A 170 15.45 8.43 -1.88
CA PRO A 170 16.25 9.62 -2.23
C PRO A 170 15.70 10.87 -1.54
N TYR A 171 14.62 10.73 -0.81
CA TYR A 171 13.88 11.72 -0.05
C TYR A 171 13.97 11.46 1.47
N GLU A 172 15.04 10.81 1.95
CA GLU A 172 15.28 10.65 3.38
C GLU A 172 15.38 12.03 4.04
N GLY A 173 14.47 12.31 4.97
CA GLY A 173 14.33 13.62 5.61
C GLY A 173 13.35 14.58 4.94
N ILE A 174 12.77 14.24 3.77
CA ILE A 174 11.73 15.03 3.11
C ILE A 174 10.36 14.45 3.46
N THR A 175 9.46 15.30 3.94
CA THR A 175 8.07 14.88 4.21
C THR A 175 7.36 14.55 2.90
N SER A 176 6.98 13.27 2.72
CA SER A 176 6.29 12.80 1.53
C SER A 176 4.83 12.48 1.82
N PHE A 177 3.94 12.82 0.89
CA PHE A 177 2.53 12.47 0.98
C PHE A 177 1.93 12.09 -0.36
N CYS A 178 0.87 11.31 -0.32
CA CYS A 178 0.08 10.95 -1.49
C CYS A 178 -1.39 11.33 -1.31
N VAL A 179 -2.12 11.38 -2.42
CA VAL A 179 -3.56 11.71 -2.45
C VAL A 179 -4.33 10.52 -3.00
N ILE A 180 -5.14 9.90 -2.16
CA ILE A 180 -5.97 8.75 -2.54
C ILE A 180 -7.46 9.07 -2.43
N GLY A 181 -8.29 8.26 -3.06
CA GLY A 181 -9.75 8.41 -3.05
C GLY A 181 -10.34 7.90 -4.36
N ARG A 182 -11.66 7.75 -4.42
CA ARG A 182 -12.39 7.31 -5.63
C ARG A 182 -12.07 8.19 -6.85
N PRO A 183 -12.39 7.73 -8.07
CA PRO A 183 -12.41 8.59 -9.26
C PRO A 183 -13.32 9.82 -9.06
N ASN A 184 -12.91 10.96 -9.61
CA ASN A 184 -13.66 12.23 -9.63
C ASN A 184 -13.97 12.89 -8.27
N VAL A 185 -13.31 12.50 -7.18
CA VAL A 185 -13.41 13.18 -5.86
C VAL A 185 -12.62 14.51 -5.80
N GLY A 186 -11.83 14.80 -6.85
CA GLY A 186 -11.05 16.05 -6.94
C GLY A 186 -9.57 15.92 -6.59
N LYS A 187 -8.96 14.71 -6.69
CA LYS A 187 -7.52 14.49 -6.39
C LYS A 187 -6.61 15.43 -7.20
N SER A 188 -6.78 15.46 -8.53
CA SER A 188 -5.99 16.32 -9.41
C SER A 188 -6.20 17.81 -9.13
N SER A 189 -7.43 18.20 -8.81
CA SER A 189 -7.75 19.58 -8.45
C SER A 189 -7.08 19.97 -7.13
N LEU A 190 -7.07 19.08 -6.13
CA LEU A 190 -6.42 19.33 -4.84
C LEU A 190 -4.91 19.48 -4.98
N VAL A 191 -4.25 18.56 -5.69
CA VAL A 191 -2.80 18.65 -5.95
C VAL A 191 -2.46 19.95 -6.69
N ASN A 192 -3.24 20.31 -7.72
CA ASN A 192 -3.02 21.57 -8.44
C ASN A 192 -3.27 22.78 -7.55
N SER A 193 -4.24 22.72 -6.62
CA SER A 193 -4.50 23.80 -5.67
C SER A 193 -3.37 23.96 -4.67
N ILE A 194 -2.84 22.87 -4.12
CA ILE A 194 -1.67 22.89 -3.23
C ILE A 194 -0.45 23.51 -3.94
N LEU A 195 -0.18 23.09 -5.18
CA LEU A 195 0.98 23.56 -5.95
C LEU A 195 0.85 25.00 -6.49
N LYS A 196 -0.35 25.59 -6.43
CA LYS A 196 -0.62 26.97 -6.85
C LYS A 196 -0.68 27.96 -5.68
N GLU A 197 -0.55 27.50 -4.44
CA GLU A 197 -0.47 28.39 -3.28
C GLU A 197 0.73 29.33 -3.41
N ASP A 198 0.59 30.59 -3.02
CA ASP A 198 1.59 31.66 -3.19
C ASP A 198 2.94 31.37 -2.49
N ARG A 199 2.96 30.45 -1.54
CA ARG A 199 4.15 30.04 -0.78
C ARG A 199 4.85 28.80 -1.34
N VAL A 200 4.32 28.21 -2.41
CA VAL A 200 4.83 26.96 -2.97
C VAL A 200 5.74 27.22 -4.16
N ILE A 201 6.97 26.73 -4.08
CA ILE A 201 7.94 26.75 -5.17
C ILE A 201 8.14 25.32 -5.65
N VAL A 202 7.72 25.02 -6.88
CA VAL A 202 7.96 23.71 -7.49
C VAL A 202 9.42 23.64 -7.95
N SER A 203 10.15 22.64 -7.46
CA SER A 203 11.54 22.41 -7.84
C SER A 203 11.62 21.69 -9.16
N ASN A 204 12.16 22.38 -10.19
CA ASN A 204 12.57 21.75 -11.44
C ASN A 204 14.01 21.24 -11.31
N VAL A 205 14.25 20.17 -10.57
CA VAL A 205 15.57 19.56 -10.49
C VAL A 205 15.72 18.61 -11.68
N GLU A 206 16.43 19.06 -12.72
CA GLU A 206 16.88 18.20 -13.82
C GLU A 206 17.90 17.21 -13.25
N GLY A 207 17.58 15.91 -13.28
CA GLY A 207 18.51 14.82 -12.92
C GLY A 207 18.09 13.90 -11.79
N THR A 208 17.04 14.20 -11.01
CA THR A 208 16.48 13.28 -9.98
C THR A 208 15.33 12.41 -10.52
N THR A 209 15.12 12.42 -11.83
CA THR A 209 14.05 11.71 -12.51
C THR A 209 14.39 10.23 -12.71
N ARG A 210 14.35 9.42 -11.65
CA ARG A 210 14.07 7.98 -11.82
C ARG A 210 12.59 7.73 -12.07
N ASP A 211 11.70 8.60 -11.57
CA ASP A 211 10.27 8.53 -11.88
C ASP A 211 9.72 9.95 -12.15
N ALA A 212 9.32 10.22 -13.38
CA ALA A 212 8.59 11.42 -13.79
C ALA A 212 7.19 11.54 -13.14
N ILE A 213 6.99 10.88 -12.02
CA ILE A 213 5.72 10.57 -11.37
C ILE A 213 5.53 11.40 -10.09
N ASP A 214 6.64 11.75 -9.42
CA ASP A 214 6.63 12.50 -8.15
C ASP A 214 6.96 13.97 -8.37
N THR A 215 6.43 14.84 -7.52
CA THR A 215 6.65 16.29 -7.63
C THR A 215 7.23 16.85 -6.35
N PRO A 216 8.51 17.23 -6.33
CA PRO A 216 9.12 17.96 -5.22
C PRO A 216 8.67 19.42 -5.24
N PHE A 217 8.45 19.99 -4.06
CA PHE A 217 8.12 21.39 -3.90
C PHE A 217 8.55 21.89 -2.52
N HIS A 218 8.70 23.22 -2.38
CA HIS A 218 9.05 23.88 -1.13
C HIS A 218 7.88 24.73 -0.65
N VAL A 219 7.69 24.74 0.65
CA VAL A 219 6.82 25.70 1.33
C VAL A 219 7.66 26.36 2.43
N ASP A 220 7.88 27.66 2.31
CA ASP A 220 8.85 28.39 3.11
C ASP A 220 10.24 27.70 3.03
N ASP A 221 10.87 27.31 4.13
CA ASP A 221 12.19 26.66 4.19
C ASP A 221 12.12 25.11 4.21
N LYS A 222 10.93 24.51 4.08
CA LYS A 222 10.76 23.05 4.14
C LYS A 222 10.50 22.45 2.76
N GLU A 223 11.13 21.31 2.51
CA GLU A 223 10.94 20.52 1.29
C GLU A 223 9.89 19.42 1.51
N TYR A 224 9.03 19.24 0.50
CA TYR A 224 7.97 18.25 0.47
C TYR A 224 7.97 17.49 -0.84
N MET A 225 7.39 16.28 -0.81
CA MET A 225 7.23 15.45 -2.00
C MET A 225 5.79 14.97 -2.13
N ILE A 226 5.16 15.25 -3.27
CA ILE A 226 3.88 14.61 -3.63
C ILE A 226 4.17 13.37 -4.46
N ILE A 227 3.73 12.21 -3.97
CA ILE A 227 3.91 10.92 -4.62
C ILE A 227 2.79 10.67 -5.64
N ASP A 228 3.13 10.11 -6.81
CA ASP A 228 2.21 9.73 -7.91
C ASP A 228 1.41 10.89 -8.52
N THR A 229 2.06 12.01 -8.81
CA THR A 229 1.40 13.13 -9.48
C THR A 229 1.07 12.84 -10.96
N ALA A 230 1.78 11.94 -11.64
CA ALA A 230 1.52 11.59 -13.05
C ALA A 230 0.21 10.83 -13.21
N GLY A 231 -0.14 9.94 -12.28
CA GLY A 231 -1.47 9.32 -12.23
C GLY A 231 -2.59 10.33 -12.05
N ILE A 232 -2.28 11.43 -11.38
CA ILE A 232 -3.19 12.54 -11.14
C ILE A 232 -3.27 13.49 -12.36
N ARG A 233 -2.16 13.71 -13.10
CA ARG A 233 -2.06 14.66 -14.21
C ARG A 233 -2.42 14.08 -15.57
N LYS A 234 -2.09 12.83 -15.86
CA LYS A 234 -2.45 12.17 -17.13
C LYS A 234 -3.93 11.78 -17.12
N LYS A 235 -4.79 12.63 -17.62
CA LYS A 235 -6.16 12.30 -18.03
C LYS A 235 -6.12 11.39 -19.27
N GLY A 236 -5.68 10.16 -19.12
CA GLY A 236 -5.79 9.13 -20.14
C GLY A 236 -7.16 8.46 -20.05
N LYS A 237 -8.06 8.77 -20.97
CA LYS A 237 -9.45 8.27 -21.03
C LYS A 237 -9.61 6.73 -21.02
N ILE A 238 -8.52 5.97 -21.16
CA ILE A 238 -8.55 4.50 -21.30
C ILE A 238 -8.50 3.78 -19.94
N TYR A 239 -7.90 4.39 -18.89
CA TYR A 239 -7.61 3.72 -17.61
C TYR A 239 -8.51 4.13 -16.44
N GLU A 240 -9.32 5.19 -16.59
CA GLU A 240 -10.21 5.66 -15.51
C GLU A 240 -11.34 4.69 -15.14
N ASN A 241 -11.64 3.71 -15.99
CA ASN A 241 -12.74 2.76 -15.78
C ASN A 241 -12.31 1.44 -15.11
N ILE A 242 -11.02 1.23 -14.82
CA ILE A 242 -10.56 0.00 -14.18
C ILE A 242 -10.31 0.26 -12.72
N GLU A 243 -11.32 -0.02 -11.91
CA GLU A 243 -11.32 0.17 -10.45
C GLU A 243 -10.10 -0.50 -9.78
N LYS A 244 -9.77 -1.71 -10.23
CA LYS A 244 -8.65 -2.52 -9.74
C LYS A 244 -7.28 -1.89 -10.00
N TYR A 245 -7.11 -1.20 -11.13
CA TYR A 245 -5.88 -0.48 -11.47
C TYR A 245 -5.66 0.76 -10.57
N SER A 246 -6.75 1.46 -10.26
CA SER A 246 -6.72 2.58 -9.31
C SER A 246 -6.26 2.16 -7.92
N ILE A 247 -6.59 0.93 -7.49
CA ILE A 247 -6.18 0.36 -6.19
C ILE A 247 -4.67 0.06 -6.17
N LEU A 248 -4.12 -0.54 -7.23
CA LEU A 248 -2.68 -0.84 -7.31
C LEU A 248 -1.83 0.44 -7.24
N ARG A 249 -2.23 1.48 -7.97
CA ARG A 249 -1.58 2.79 -7.89
C ARG A 249 -1.67 3.41 -6.50
N ALA A 250 -2.84 3.33 -5.88
CA ALA A 250 -3.02 3.82 -4.52
C ALA A 250 -2.08 3.10 -3.55
N LEU A 251 -1.92 1.78 -3.66
CA LEU A 251 -1.01 1.01 -2.82
C LEU A 251 0.46 1.41 -3.02
N SER A 252 0.91 1.53 -4.27
CA SER A 252 2.28 1.97 -4.57
C SER A 252 2.54 3.38 -4.04
N ALA A 253 1.59 4.31 -4.21
CA ALA A 253 1.70 5.66 -3.68
C ALA A 253 1.70 5.69 -2.15
N ILE A 254 0.83 4.91 -1.51
CA ILE A 254 0.76 4.76 -0.05
C ILE A 254 2.10 4.26 0.50
N ASP A 255 2.65 3.19 -0.07
CA ASP A 255 3.90 2.59 0.43
C ASP A 255 5.07 3.59 0.43
N ARG A 256 5.17 4.43 -0.60
CA ARG A 256 6.22 5.41 -0.82
C ARG A 256 6.02 6.73 -0.06
N SER A 257 4.86 6.95 0.56
CA SER A 257 4.53 8.17 1.30
C SER A 257 4.63 7.99 2.82
N ASN A 258 4.87 9.09 3.55
CA ASN A 258 4.76 9.13 5.02
C ASN A 258 3.31 9.39 5.45
N VAL A 259 2.63 10.30 4.73
CA VAL A 259 1.27 10.73 5.06
C VAL A 259 0.34 10.52 3.85
N VAL A 260 -0.87 10.09 4.12
CA VAL A 260 -1.91 9.84 3.12
C VAL A 260 -3.04 10.85 3.29
N LEU A 261 -3.34 11.62 2.25
CA LEU A 261 -4.53 12.44 2.15
C LEU A 261 -5.65 11.60 1.54
N PHE A 262 -6.57 11.14 2.36
CA PHE A 262 -7.74 10.38 1.92
C PHE A 262 -8.90 11.31 1.60
N LEU A 263 -9.27 11.45 0.31
CA LEU A 263 -10.29 12.35 -0.17
C LEU A 263 -11.68 11.72 -0.21
N ILE A 264 -12.64 12.45 0.35
CA ILE A 264 -14.08 12.16 0.28
C ILE A 264 -14.76 13.28 -0.54
N ASP A 265 -15.68 12.89 -1.42
CA ASP A 265 -16.49 13.81 -2.22
C ASP A 265 -17.65 14.38 -1.38
N GLY A 266 -17.58 15.66 -1.04
CA GLY A 266 -18.59 16.33 -0.23
C GLY A 266 -19.96 16.45 -0.88
N GLU A 267 -20.03 16.43 -2.21
CA GLU A 267 -21.29 16.46 -2.96
C GLU A 267 -22.01 15.09 -2.94
N LYS A 268 -21.23 14.00 -3.06
CA LYS A 268 -21.76 12.64 -3.18
C LYS A 268 -21.78 11.85 -1.88
N GLY A 269 -21.16 12.37 -0.82
CA GLY A 269 -21.01 11.72 0.47
C GLY A 269 -20.14 10.45 0.45
N ILE A 270 -20.15 9.72 1.56
CA ILE A 270 -19.36 8.50 1.77
C ILE A 270 -20.00 7.32 1.04
N ARG A 271 -19.17 6.50 0.38
CA ARG A 271 -19.58 5.26 -0.30
C ARG A 271 -18.70 4.08 0.15
N ASP A 272 -19.14 2.85 -0.14
CA ASP A 272 -18.40 1.65 0.27
C ASP A 272 -17.00 1.56 -0.35
N GLN A 273 -16.82 2.06 -1.58
CA GLN A 273 -15.51 2.19 -2.22
C GLN A 273 -14.54 3.09 -1.43
N ASP A 274 -15.06 4.14 -0.77
CA ASP A 274 -14.25 5.00 0.09
C ASP A 274 -13.71 4.22 1.30
N LYS A 275 -14.51 3.31 1.88
CA LYS A 275 -14.09 2.47 3.00
C LYS A 275 -12.96 1.53 2.61
N HIS A 276 -13.05 0.94 1.41
CA HIS A 276 -12.01 0.07 0.89
C HIS A 276 -10.68 0.82 0.69
N VAL A 277 -10.72 1.97 0.02
CA VAL A 277 -9.53 2.79 -0.23
C VAL A 277 -8.89 3.31 1.07
N ALA A 278 -9.72 3.71 2.04
CA ALA A 278 -9.26 4.16 3.36
C ALA A 278 -8.60 3.02 4.15
N GLY A 279 -9.14 1.80 4.04
CA GLY A 279 -8.57 0.58 4.65
C GLY A 279 -7.12 0.32 4.20
N LEU A 280 -6.81 0.53 2.91
CA LEU A 280 -5.46 0.34 2.40
C LEU A 280 -4.41 1.21 3.12
N ALA A 281 -4.73 2.47 3.42
CA ALA A 281 -3.83 3.37 4.13
C ALA A 281 -3.65 2.97 5.59
N HIS A 282 -4.72 2.52 6.25
CA HIS A 282 -4.69 2.00 7.61
C HIS A 282 -3.83 0.74 7.72
N ASP A 283 -4.05 -0.24 6.84
CA ASP A 283 -3.34 -1.52 6.83
C ASP A 283 -1.84 -1.34 6.54
N ALA A 284 -1.50 -0.36 5.69
CA ALA A 284 -0.11 0.03 5.45
C ALA A 284 0.56 0.73 6.65
N GLY A 285 -0.20 1.11 7.67
CA GLY A 285 0.33 1.75 8.88
C GLY A 285 0.82 3.19 8.66
N LYS A 286 0.30 3.88 7.64
CA LYS A 286 0.70 5.26 7.30
C LYS A 286 -0.06 6.30 8.12
N GLY A 287 0.50 7.50 8.19
CA GLY A 287 -0.23 8.67 8.68
C GLY A 287 -1.41 8.98 7.75
N VAL A 288 -2.59 9.27 8.30
CA VAL A 288 -3.81 9.50 7.50
C VAL A 288 -4.47 10.82 7.91
N ILE A 289 -4.82 11.62 6.91
CA ILE A 289 -5.67 12.79 7.03
C ILE A 289 -6.90 12.56 6.15
N ILE A 290 -8.08 12.68 6.74
CA ILE A 290 -9.35 12.61 5.98
C ILE A 290 -9.64 14.01 5.44
N VAL A 291 -9.73 14.14 4.12
CA VAL A 291 -10.02 15.41 3.45
C VAL A 291 -11.41 15.36 2.85
N TYR A 292 -12.34 16.07 3.44
CA TYR A 292 -13.69 16.24 2.91
C TYR A 292 -13.68 17.40 1.90
N ASN A 293 -13.54 17.03 0.63
CA ASN A 293 -13.37 17.98 -0.48
C ASN A 293 -14.70 18.41 -1.09
N LYS A 294 -14.67 19.40 -1.97
CA LYS A 294 -15.85 20.07 -2.57
C LYS A 294 -16.74 20.72 -1.50
N TRP A 295 -16.11 21.28 -0.49
CA TRP A 295 -16.83 21.96 0.59
C TRP A 295 -17.65 23.17 0.13
N ASP A 296 -17.36 23.71 -1.05
CA ASP A 296 -18.09 24.78 -1.72
C ASP A 296 -19.51 24.38 -2.15
N THR A 297 -19.73 23.10 -2.48
CA THR A 297 -21.03 22.58 -2.96
C THR A 297 -21.98 22.17 -1.83
N VAL A 298 -21.49 22.10 -0.58
CA VAL A 298 -22.28 21.66 0.58
C VAL A 298 -23.06 22.82 1.16
N GLU A 299 -24.39 22.66 1.33
CA GLU A 299 -25.21 23.61 2.09
C GLU A 299 -24.78 23.60 3.57
N LYS A 300 -24.55 24.81 4.10
CA LYS A 300 -23.89 24.98 5.40
C LYS A 300 -24.82 25.65 6.39
N ASP A 301 -24.97 25.00 7.53
CA ASP A 301 -25.47 25.57 8.76
C ASP A 301 -24.40 25.47 9.87
N GLU A 302 -24.64 26.02 11.05
CA GLU A 302 -23.70 25.98 12.18
C GLU A 302 -23.37 24.56 12.65
N LYS A 303 -24.20 23.57 12.35
CA LYS A 303 -24.07 22.17 12.79
C LYS A 303 -23.57 21.22 11.70
N THR A 304 -23.49 21.70 10.44
CA THR A 304 -23.16 20.87 9.28
C THR A 304 -21.80 20.17 9.45
N MET A 305 -20.76 20.90 9.86
CA MET A 305 -19.44 20.31 10.08
C MET A 305 -19.47 19.21 11.14
N ALA A 306 -20.07 19.47 12.29
CA ALA A 306 -20.14 18.50 13.39
C ALA A 306 -20.97 17.25 13.01
N LYS A 307 -22.04 17.43 12.21
CA LYS A 307 -22.85 16.32 11.70
C LYS A 307 -22.05 15.42 10.76
N ILE A 308 -21.34 16.02 9.81
CA ILE A 308 -20.51 15.29 8.84
C ILE A 308 -19.32 14.62 9.56
N GLU A 309 -18.68 15.29 10.51
CA GLU A 309 -17.62 14.69 11.30
C GLU A 309 -18.11 13.45 12.05
N LYS A 310 -19.28 13.53 12.69
CA LYS A 310 -19.90 12.39 13.37
C LYS A 310 -20.20 11.24 12.40
N GLU A 311 -20.67 11.55 11.19
CA GLU A 311 -20.91 10.56 10.15
C GLU A 311 -19.61 9.89 9.70
N ILE A 312 -18.55 10.65 9.43
CA ILE A 312 -17.23 10.14 9.06
C ILE A 312 -16.71 9.20 10.17
N ARG A 313 -16.77 9.62 11.44
CA ARG A 313 -16.33 8.80 12.58
C ARG A 313 -17.11 7.50 12.70
N ALA A 314 -18.42 7.52 12.43
CA ALA A 314 -19.26 6.33 12.46
C ALA A 314 -18.95 5.35 11.32
N GLN A 315 -18.59 5.85 10.13
CA GLN A 315 -18.31 5.02 8.96
C GLN A 315 -16.86 4.48 8.94
N PHE A 316 -15.90 5.22 9.51
CA PHE A 316 -14.47 4.87 9.52
C PHE A 316 -13.95 4.68 10.95
N LEU A 317 -14.52 3.70 11.67
CA LEU A 317 -14.16 3.41 13.06
C LEU A 317 -12.66 3.12 13.26
N TYR A 318 -12.02 2.53 12.27
CA TYR A 318 -10.59 2.21 12.28
C TYR A 318 -9.69 3.45 12.02
N LEU A 319 -10.25 4.56 11.55
CA LEU A 319 -9.55 5.84 11.34
C LEU A 319 -9.93 6.91 12.37
N ASN A 320 -10.38 6.54 13.56
CA ASN A 320 -10.76 7.50 14.60
C ASN A 320 -9.61 8.44 15.02
N TYR A 321 -8.37 8.04 14.79
CA TYR A 321 -7.18 8.83 15.06
C TYR A 321 -6.88 9.89 13.97
N ALA A 322 -7.45 9.75 12.78
CA ALA A 322 -7.17 10.62 11.65
C ALA A 322 -7.86 11.99 11.82
N PRO A 323 -7.16 13.12 11.67
CA PRO A 323 -7.79 14.43 11.63
C PRO A 323 -8.63 14.59 10.38
N ILE A 324 -9.66 15.44 10.44
CA ILE A 324 -10.56 15.73 9.33
C ILE A 324 -10.36 17.18 8.90
N ALA A 325 -10.06 17.37 7.61
CA ALA A 325 -9.97 18.70 6.99
C ALA A 325 -11.12 18.89 5.99
N PHE A 326 -11.74 20.05 6.01
CA PHE A 326 -12.79 20.44 5.06
C PHE A 326 -12.22 21.43 4.07
N THR A 327 -12.17 21.08 2.78
CA THR A 327 -11.50 21.86 1.73
C THR A 327 -12.35 22.02 0.49
N SER A 328 -12.10 23.06 -0.29
CA SER A 328 -12.53 23.15 -1.66
C SER A 328 -11.32 23.31 -2.58
N ALA A 329 -10.97 22.23 -3.25
CA ALA A 329 -9.89 22.24 -4.24
C ALA A 329 -10.18 23.16 -5.45
N LEU A 330 -11.45 23.46 -5.71
CA LEU A 330 -11.87 24.35 -6.81
C LEU A 330 -11.61 25.82 -6.46
N THR A 331 -11.99 26.23 -5.26
CA THR A 331 -11.89 27.63 -4.81
C THR A 331 -10.60 27.93 -4.04
N GLY A 332 -9.79 26.93 -3.72
CA GLY A 332 -8.61 27.05 -2.85
C GLY A 332 -8.95 27.18 -1.35
N SER A 333 -10.24 27.17 -0.98
CA SER A 333 -10.66 27.40 0.39
C SER A 333 -10.11 26.33 1.34
N LYS A 334 -9.40 26.79 2.40
CA LYS A 334 -8.80 25.96 3.45
C LYS A 334 -7.75 24.95 2.98
N VAL A 335 -7.26 25.02 1.74
CA VAL A 335 -6.21 24.14 1.21
C VAL A 335 -4.87 24.41 1.92
N ASN A 336 -4.58 25.67 2.23
CA ASN A 336 -3.38 26.10 2.96
C ASN A 336 -3.23 25.48 4.36
N GLN A 337 -4.30 24.93 4.95
CA GLN A 337 -4.28 24.24 6.24
C GLN A 337 -3.73 22.81 6.14
N LEU A 338 -3.64 22.24 4.92
CA LEU A 338 -3.21 20.85 4.74
C LEU A 338 -1.73 20.67 5.02
N ILE A 339 -0.86 21.60 4.64
CA ILE A 339 0.59 21.48 4.85
C ILE A 339 0.94 21.45 6.34
N PRO A 340 0.48 22.38 7.19
CA PRO A 340 0.70 22.28 8.65
C PRO A 340 0.12 20.98 9.25
N LEU A 341 -1.00 20.50 8.73
CA LEU A 341 -1.62 19.26 9.21
C LEU A 341 -0.80 18.02 8.79
N ILE A 342 -0.20 18.04 7.58
CA ILE A 342 0.72 17.00 7.13
C ILE A 342 1.96 16.95 8.04
N ASP A 343 2.54 18.10 8.36
CA ASP A 343 3.67 18.19 9.31
C ASP A 343 3.29 17.60 10.67
N GLN A 344 2.15 18.01 11.23
CA GLN A 344 1.67 17.51 12.52
C GLN A 344 1.51 15.97 12.52
N VAL A 345 0.96 15.41 11.45
CA VAL A 345 0.78 13.96 11.33
C VAL A 345 2.10 13.25 11.14
N HIS A 346 3.00 13.79 10.32
CA HIS A 346 4.35 13.23 10.11
C HIS A 346 5.16 13.22 11.41
N ASP A 347 5.17 14.33 12.17
CA ASP A 347 5.83 14.42 13.46
C ASP A 347 5.27 13.39 14.45
N ALA A 348 3.95 13.16 14.44
CA ALA A 348 3.32 12.14 15.25
C ALA A 348 3.72 10.70 14.82
N CYS A 349 3.92 10.45 13.51
CA CYS A 349 4.39 9.15 12.99
C CYS A 349 5.81 8.84 13.44
N THR A 350 6.68 9.86 13.49
CA THR A 350 8.12 9.74 13.82
C THR A 350 8.42 9.89 15.30
N LEU A 351 7.40 10.22 16.11
CA LEU A 351 7.56 10.45 17.55
C LEU A 351 8.19 9.26 18.26
N ARG A 352 9.29 9.52 18.98
CA ARG A 352 9.95 8.53 19.82
C ARG A 352 9.74 8.86 21.29
N ILE A 353 9.08 7.95 22.01
CA ILE A 353 8.79 8.10 23.44
C ILE A 353 9.97 7.57 24.26
N PRO A 354 10.48 8.32 25.24
CA PRO A 354 11.44 7.78 26.21
C PRO A 354 10.83 6.61 26.98
N THR A 355 11.60 5.52 27.11
CA THR A 355 11.11 4.26 27.68
C THR A 355 10.58 4.40 29.10
N ASN A 356 11.17 5.25 29.92
CA ASN A 356 10.68 5.52 31.29
C ASN A 356 9.29 6.14 31.28
N ILE A 357 9.06 7.18 30.47
CA ILE A 357 7.76 7.89 30.37
C ILE A 357 6.69 6.95 29.80
N LEU A 358 7.06 6.13 28.79
CA LEU A 358 6.17 5.11 28.25
C LEU A 358 5.72 4.13 29.34
N ASN A 359 6.65 3.65 30.19
CA ASN A 359 6.33 2.69 31.24
C ASN A 359 5.50 3.29 32.36
N ASP A 360 5.70 4.57 32.69
CA ASP A 360 4.87 5.29 33.67
C ASP A 360 3.41 5.34 33.20
N VAL A 361 3.16 5.69 31.93
CA VAL A 361 1.80 5.71 31.36
C VAL A 361 1.16 4.31 31.34
N ILE A 362 1.92 3.28 31.00
CA ILE A 362 1.42 1.89 31.00
C ILE A 362 1.10 1.41 32.43
N LEU A 363 1.92 1.76 33.41
CA LEU A 363 1.68 1.43 34.82
C LEU A 363 0.42 2.11 35.34
N ASP A 364 0.27 3.41 35.08
CA ASP A 364 -0.93 4.16 35.45
C ASP A 364 -2.19 3.59 34.80
N ALA A 365 -2.11 3.22 33.52
CA ALA A 365 -3.22 2.60 32.81
C ALA A 365 -3.63 1.26 33.46
N GLN A 366 -2.65 0.41 33.86
CA GLN A 366 -2.94 -0.85 34.55
C GLN A 366 -3.54 -0.63 35.94
N MET A 367 -3.10 0.40 36.67
CA MET A 367 -3.63 0.73 37.99
C MET A 367 -5.07 1.25 37.91
N MET A 368 -5.36 2.12 36.94
CA MET A 368 -6.69 2.71 36.75
C MET A 368 -7.74 1.69 36.28
N ASN A 369 -7.36 0.81 35.37
CA ASN A 369 -8.26 -0.20 34.82
C ASN A 369 -7.52 -1.51 34.56
N PRO A 370 -7.41 -2.37 35.57
CA PRO A 370 -6.75 -3.68 35.43
C PRO A 370 -7.45 -4.55 34.38
N ALA A 371 -6.67 -5.31 33.62
CA ALA A 371 -7.22 -6.25 32.64
C ALA A 371 -8.13 -7.28 33.33
N LYS A 372 -9.28 -7.55 32.73
CA LYS A 372 -10.17 -8.61 33.25
C LYS A 372 -9.50 -9.98 33.12
N PRO A 373 -9.66 -10.87 34.13
CA PRO A 373 -9.14 -12.22 34.01
C PRO A 373 -9.73 -12.94 32.81
N HIS A 374 -8.89 -13.64 32.07
CA HIS A 374 -9.27 -14.53 30.98
C HIS A 374 -8.72 -15.92 31.25
N LEU A 375 -9.55 -16.98 31.09
CA LEU A 375 -9.18 -18.38 31.40
C LEU A 375 -8.60 -18.55 32.81
N GLY A 376 -9.14 -17.82 33.80
CA GLY A 376 -8.68 -17.89 35.20
C GLY A 376 -7.32 -17.23 35.47
N LYS A 377 -6.68 -16.60 34.47
CA LYS A 377 -5.42 -15.90 34.59
C LYS A 377 -5.59 -14.41 34.35
N GLN A 378 -4.82 -13.59 35.05
CA GLN A 378 -4.80 -12.14 34.86
C GLN A 378 -3.59 -11.73 34.03
N LEU A 379 -3.81 -10.83 33.06
CA LEU A 379 -2.72 -10.20 32.30
C LEU A 379 -1.86 -9.36 33.25
N LYS A 380 -0.55 -9.52 33.16
CA LYS A 380 0.45 -8.64 33.79
C LYS A 380 1.37 -8.09 32.72
N ILE A 381 1.43 -6.78 32.59
CA ILE A 381 2.40 -6.09 31.74
C ILE A 381 3.57 -5.71 32.67
N TYR A 382 4.75 -6.24 32.39
CA TYR A 382 5.94 -6.01 33.20
C TYR A 382 6.64 -4.71 32.79
N TYR A 383 6.75 -4.48 31.49
CA TYR A 383 7.28 -3.27 30.89
C TYR A 383 6.88 -3.16 29.43
N ALA A 384 7.09 -1.98 28.85
CA ALA A 384 6.84 -1.68 27.46
C ALA A 384 8.06 -1.01 26.80
N SER A 385 8.20 -1.21 25.50
CA SER A 385 9.25 -0.58 24.72
C SER A 385 8.71 -0.19 23.34
N GLN A 386 9.04 0.99 22.87
CA GLN A 386 8.77 1.39 21.49
C GLN A 386 9.90 0.86 20.60
N VAL A 387 9.59 -0.11 19.75
CA VAL A 387 10.57 -0.80 18.89
C VAL A 387 10.70 -0.20 17.50
N ALA A 388 9.67 0.52 17.05
CA ALA A 388 9.67 1.17 15.74
C ALA A 388 8.88 2.49 15.76
N VAL A 389 9.15 3.32 14.78
CA VAL A 389 8.36 4.46 14.33
C VAL A 389 7.85 4.18 12.92
N GLU A 390 6.84 4.89 12.45
CA GLU A 390 6.25 4.75 11.10
C GLU A 390 5.79 3.31 10.73
N PRO A 391 4.80 2.76 11.41
CA PRO A 391 4.01 3.35 12.48
C PRO A 391 4.63 3.12 13.87
N PRO A 392 4.32 3.97 14.86
CA PRO A 392 4.70 3.75 16.25
C PRO A 392 4.30 2.34 16.69
N THR A 393 5.31 1.52 17.00
CA THR A 393 5.11 0.11 17.38
C THR A 393 5.61 -0.10 18.79
N ILE A 394 4.69 -0.49 19.67
CA ILE A 394 4.96 -0.68 21.10
C ILE A 394 4.82 -2.15 21.43
N VAL A 395 5.87 -2.72 22.00
CA VAL A 395 5.87 -4.09 22.51
C VAL A 395 5.62 -4.07 24.01
N LEU A 396 4.56 -4.75 24.42
CA LEU A 396 4.23 -5.02 25.83
C LEU A 396 4.83 -6.37 26.22
N PHE A 397 5.72 -6.38 27.19
CA PHE A 397 6.27 -7.62 27.74
C PHE A 397 5.36 -8.11 28.86
N VAL A 398 4.70 -9.23 28.63
CA VAL A 398 3.62 -9.75 29.44
C VAL A 398 3.93 -11.15 29.99
N ASN A 399 3.14 -11.61 30.97
CA ASN A 399 3.21 -12.99 31.48
C ASN A 399 2.75 -14.02 30.43
N ASP A 400 1.71 -13.68 29.63
CA ASP A 400 1.17 -14.54 28.58
C ASP A 400 0.52 -13.66 27.49
N PRO A 401 1.02 -13.69 26.24
CA PRO A 401 0.47 -12.88 25.14
C PRO A 401 -0.99 -13.16 24.82
N GLU A 402 -1.47 -14.39 25.02
CA GLU A 402 -2.87 -14.77 24.74
C GLU A 402 -3.88 -14.08 25.68
N LEU A 403 -3.41 -13.55 26.80
CA LEU A 403 -4.24 -12.81 27.75
C LEU A 403 -4.49 -11.35 27.32
N LEU A 404 -3.75 -10.82 26.32
CA LEU A 404 -3.98 -9.49 25.81
C LEU A 404 -5.19 -9.49 24.86
N HIS A 405 -6.39 -9.34 25.44
CA HIS A 405 -7.60 -9.20 24.65
C HIS A 405 -7.62 -7.90 23.87
N PHE A 406 -8.20 -7.90 22.65
CA PHE A 406 -8.24 -6.73 21.76
C PHE A 406 -8.84 -5.48 22.42
N SER A 407 -9.85 -5.63 23.28
CA SER A 407 -10.47 -4.50 23.97
C SER A 407 -9.51 -3.83 24.97
N TYR A 408 -8.61 -4.62 25.60
CA TYR A 408 -7.60 -4.05 26.50
C TYR A 408 -6.44 -3.41 25.73
N ALA A 409 -6.04 -3.99 24.61
CA ALA A 409 -5.08 -3.37 23.70
C ALA A 409 -5.59 -2.00 23.23
N ARG A 410 -6.88 -1.89 22.85
CA ARG A 410 -7.51 -0.61 22.48
C ARG A 410 -7.57 0.38 23.64
N TYR A 411 -7.80 -0.08 24.87
CA TYR A 411 -7.74 0.78 26.06
C TYR A 411 -6.34 1.36 26.25
N ILE A 412 -5.30 0.53 26.16
CA ILE A 412 -3.89 0.97 26.24
C ILE A 412 -3.58 1.95 25.11
N GLU A 413 -4.00 1.68 23.87
CA GLU A 413 -3.84 2.59 22.74
C GLU A 413 -4.46 3.96 23.04
N ASN A 414 -5.68 4.00 23.57
CA ASN A 414 -6.32 5.26 23.93
C ASN A 414 -5.53 6.02 25.00
N LYS A 415 -4.99 5.34 26.00
CA LYS A 415 -4.14 5.97 27.03
C LYS A 415 -2.84 6.54 26.47
N LEU A 416 -2.23 5.84 25.51
CA LEU A 416 -1.06 6.34 24.80
C LEU A 416 -1.39 7.58 23.95
N ARG A 417 -2.57 7.60 23.29
CA ARG A 417 -3.04 8.77 22.53
C ARG A 417 -3.35 9.96 23.45
N GLU A 418 -3.96 9.72 24.60
CA GLU A 418 -4.22 10.76 25.60
C GLU A 418 -2.90 11.38 26.11
N ALA A 419 -1.87 10.58 26.35
CA ALA A 419 -0.60 11.03 26.90
C ALA A 419 0.32 11.69 25.87
N PHE A 420 0.37 11.18 24.64
CA PHE A 420 1.39 11.55 23.64
C PHE A 420 0.82 12.17 22.35
N GLY A 421 -0.50 12.21 22.21
CA GLY A 421 -1.18 12.71 21.01
C GLY A 421 -1.34 11.64 19.93
N PHE A 422 -0.31 11.35 19.15
CA PHE A 422 -0.34 10.43 18.00
C PHE A 422 -1.47 10.73 17.01
N THR A 423 -1.73 12.01 16.78
CA THR A 423 -2.74 12.46 15.82
C THR A 423 -2.39 12.00 14.42
N GLY A 424 -3.35 11.40 13.73
CA GLY A 424 -3.20 10.99 12.34
C GLY A 424 -2.39 9.70 12.11
N THR A 425 -1.81 9.08 13.14
CA THR A 425 -1.02 7.85 12.98
C THR A 425 -1.64 6.66 13.71
N PRO A 426 -1.65 5.46 13.11
CA PRO A 426 -2.00 4.24 13.82
C PRO A 426 -0.90 3.86 14.82
N ILE A 427 -1.27 3.19 15.92
CA ILE A 427 -0.32 2.63 16.89
C ILE A 427 -0.42 1.11 16.84
N LYS A 428 0.70 0.43 16.62
CA LYS A 428 0.76 -1.04 16.71
C LYS A 428 1.14 -1.45 18.13
N ILE A 429 0.30 -2.26 18.77
CA ILE A 429 0.56 -2.84 20.08
C ILE A 429 0.78 -4.33 19.90
N LEU A 430 1.94 -4.80 20.29
CA LEU A 430 2.33 -6.22 20.24
C LEU A 430 2.57 -6.74 21.65
N ALA A 431 2.12 -7.95 21.94
CA ALA A 431 2.45 -8.63 23.19
C ALA A 431 3.58 -9.64 22.98
N ARG A 432 4.57 -9.67 23.87
CA ARG A 432 5.60 -10.70 23.92
C ARG A 432 5.72 -11.26 25.31
N LYS A 433 5.93 -12.57 25.41
CA LYS A 433 6.19 -13.20 26.68
C LYS A 433 7.54 -12.71 27.22
N ARG A 434 7.57 -12.33 28.49
CA ARG A 434 8.83 -12.03 29.17
C ARG A 434 9.61 -13.34 29.27
N SER A 435 10.80 -13.39 28.67
CA SER A 435 11.78 -14.48 28.88
C SER A 435 12.34 -14.46 30.28
#